data_09269cbbe54468b3d167378beabd0230
#
_entry.id   09269cbbe54468b3d167378beabd0230
#
_cell.length_a   1.000
_cell.length_b   1.000
_cell.length_c   1.000
_cell.angle_alpha   90.00
_cell.angle_beta   90.00
_cell.angle_gamma   90.00
#
_symmetry.space_group_name_H-M   'P 1'
#
loop_
_entity.id
_entity.type
_entity.pdbx_description
1 polymer ?
#
loop_
_entity_poly.entity_id
_entity_poly.type
_entity_poly.pdbx_seq_one_letter_code
_entity_poly.pdbx_strand_id
1 'polypeptide(L)'
;MKFSFTKMQGCANDYIYLDCRASGVPENIVPLARKLSARHFSVGADGIICICAPETPGADGTMRIFNADGSEAQMCGNGIRCVAEWLHVHEPACAAKPVLKIDTRSGRKTLTRMGEELWQVEMGAYSTRAADLPAVNMGEGPLVRCPLTVDGKNWEVTCISVGNPHCVTLVPEVDGLKLEAIGPAFESHPDRKSVV
;
A
#
# COMPACT_ATOMS: atom_id res chain seq x y z
N MET A 1 3.99 -28.10 0.44
CA MET A 1 4.27 -27.17 1.54
C MET A 1 2.94 -26.66 2.08
N LYS A 2 2.70 -26.66 3.40
CA LYS A 2 1.49 -26.11 4.00
C LYS A 2 1.84 -24.75 4.60
N PHE A 3 1.04 -23.74 4.31
CA PHE A 3 1.13 -22.42 4.93
C PHE A 3 -0.15 -22.13 5.71
N SER A 4 0.00 -21.63 6.92
CA SER A 4 -1.11 -21.00 7.63
C SER A 4 -1.15 -19.54 7.22
N PHE A 5 -2.33 -19.02 6.94
CA PHE A 5 -2.52 -17.63 6.60
C PHE A 5 -3.85 -17.10 7.15
N THR A 6 -3.95 -15.80 7.28
CA THR A 6 -5.20 -15.10 7.54
C THR A 6 -5.58 -14.32 6.28
N LYS A 7 -6.85 -14.37 5.86
CA LYS A 7 -7.37 -13.53 4.78
C LYS A 7 -8.09 -12.35 5.40
N MET A 8 -7.65 -11.12 5.08
CA MET A 8 -8.26 -9.89 5.59
C MET A 8 -8.39 -8.87 4.46
N GLN A 9 -9.26 -7.90 4.66
CA GLN A 9 -9.45 -6.78 3.76
C GLN A 9 -9.62 -5.46 4.52
N GLY A 10 -9.16 -4.38 3.92
CA GLY A 10 -9.41 -3.01 4.37
C GLY A 10 -9.85 -2.17 3.19
N CYS A 11 -11.07 -1.63 3.20
CA CYS A 11 -11.65 -0.86 2.10
C CYS A 11 -11.61 -1.61 0.74
N ALA A 12 -12.02 -2.89 0.75
CA ALA A 12 -12.02 -3.81 -0.39
C ALA A 12 -10.62 -4.15 -0.98
N ASN A 13 -9.54 -3.69 -0.36
CA ASN A 13 -8.18 -4.08 -0.71
C ASN A 13 -7.81 -5.31 0.11
N ASP A 14 -7.81 -6.49 -0.50
CA ASP A 14 -7.73 -7.78 0.18
C ASP A 14 -6.37 -8.44 0.03
N TYR A 15 -5.78 -8.88 1.15
CA TYR A 15 -4.47 -9.51 1.20
C TYR A 15 -4.50 -10.85 1.93
N ILE A 16 -3.47 -11.66 1.63
CA ILE A 16 -3.10 -12.87 2.37
C ILE A 16 -2.05 -12.47 3.40
N TYR A 17 -2.35 -12.64 4.70
CA TYR A 17 -1.43 -12.30 5.78
C TYR A 17 -0.70 -13.54 6.26
N LEU A 18 0.63 -13.48 6.26
CA LEU A 18 1.50 -14.55 6.77
C LEU A 18 2.17 -14.11 8.07
N ASP A 19 2.08 -14.94 9.10
CA ASP A 19 2.89 -14.75 10.31
C ASP A 19 4.33 -15.16 10.04
N CYS A 20 5.18 -14.18 9.86
CA CYS A 20 6.60 -14.32 9.58
C CYS A 20 7.48 -13.94 10.78
N ARG A 21 6.90 -13.73 11.97
CA ARG A 21 7.63 -13.25 13.16
C ARG A 21 8.71 -14.23 13.62
N ALA A 22 8.45 -15.51 13.54
CA ALA A 22 9.40 -16.54 13.96
C ALA A 22 10.28 -17.05 12.82
N SER A 23 9.71 -17.18 11.60
CA SER A 23 10.38 -17.84 10.46
C SER A 23 11.05 -16.88 9.48
N GLY A 24 10.76 -15.57 9.60
CA GLY A 24 11.13 -14.59 8.57
C GLY A 24 10.27 -14.71 7.30
N VAL A 25 10.52 -13.80 6.37
CA VAL A 25 9.87 -13.82 5.05
C VAL A 25 10.37 -15.02 4.25
N PRO A 26 9.47 -15.83 3.64
CA PRO A 26 9.88 -16.96 2.81
C PRO A 26 10.81 -16.53 1.66
N GLU A 27 11.90 -17.28 1.41
CA GLU A 27 12.84 -16.98 0.31
C GLU A 27 12.15 -16.93 -1.07
N ASN A 28 11.11 -17.75 -1.25
CA ASN A 28 10.33 -17.81 -2.48
C ASN A 28 9.07 -16.93 -2.44
N ILE A 29 9.07 -15.84 -1.68
CA ILE A 29 7.89 -14.99 -1.49
C ILE A 29 7.34 -14.41 -2.81
N VAL A 30 8.21 -14.04 -3.75
CA VAL A 30 7.81 -13.46 -5.04
C VAL A 30 6.98 -14.44 -5.89
N PRO A 31 7.47 -15.66 -6.23
CA PRO A 31 6.63 -16.64 -6.93
C PRO A 31 5.43 -17.08 -6.09
N LEU A 32 5.54 -17.07 -4.76
CA LEU A 32 4.42 -17.39 -3.87
C LEU A 32 3.31 -16.33 -3.96
N ALA A 33 3.66 -15.04 -3.96
CA ALA A 33 2.73 -13.94 -4.12
C ALA A 33 1.96 -14.05 -5.44
N ARG A 34 2.65 -14.25 -6.55
CA ARG A 34 2.03 -14.46 -7.86
C ARG A 34 1.06 -15.64 -7.88
N LYS A 35 1.48 -16.76 -7.29
CA LYS A 35 0.67 -17.98 -7.27
C LYS A 35 -0.56 -17.85 -6.38
N LEU A 36 -0.39 -17.38 -5.13
CA LEU A 36 -1.49 -17.33 -4.17
C LEU A 36 -2.49 -16.22 -4.48
N SER A 37 -2.04 -15.11 -5.10
CA SER A 37 -2.91 -13.99 -5.45
C SER A 37 -3.79 -14.26 -6.68
N ALA A 38 -3.49 -15.29 -7.46
CA ALA A 38 -4.28 -15.63 -8.65
C ALA A 38 -5.74 -15.95 -8.28
N ARG A 39 -6.66 -15.02 -8.58
CA ARG A 39 -8.09 -15.19 -8.33
C ARG A 39 -8.62 -16.33 -9.20
N HIS A 40 -9.56 -17.09 -8.66
CA HIS A 40 -10.15 -18.31 -9.25
C HIS A 40 -9.23 -19.54 -9.34
N PHE A 41 -7.91 -19.36 -9.31
CA PHE A 41 -6.93 -20.47 -9.42
C PHE A 41 -6.22 -20.78 -8.11
N SER A 42 -6.30 -19.90 -7.13
CA SER A 42 -5.71 -20.07 -5.81
C SER A 42 -6.54 -19.36 -4.75
N VAL A 43 -5.92 -18.81 -3.70
CA VAL A 43 -6.62 -18.05 -2.65
C VAL A 43 -7.27 -16.79 -3.23
N GLY A 44 -6.56 -16.11 -4.12
CA GLY A 44 -6.99 -14.85 -4.73
C GLY A 44 -6.86 -13.67 -3.77
N ALA A 45 -6.06 -12.67 -4.13
CA ALA A 45 -5.84 -11.47 -3.34
C ALA A 45 -5.15 -10.39 -4.18
N ASP A 46 -5.01 -9.17 -3.66
CA ASP A 46 -4.20 -8.11 -4.23
C ASP A 46 -2.69 -8.34 -3.96
N GLY A 47 -2.37 -9.27 -3.06
CA GLY A 47 -1.00 -9.64 -2.74
C GLY A 47 -0.88 -10.40 -1.41
N ILE A 48 0.36 -10.47 -0.93
CA ILE A 48 0.71 -11.04 0.38
C ILE A 48 1.28 -9.95 1.28
N ILE A 49 0.84 -9.91 2.53
CA ILE A 49 1.48 -9.12 3.59
C ILE A 49 2.13 -10.07 4.59
N CYS A 50 3.43 -9.92 4.78
CA CYS A 50 4.20 -10.62 5.80
C CYS A 50 4.23 -9.76 7.07
N ILE A 51 3.74 -10.31 8.18
CA ILE A 51 3.84 -9.71 9.50
C ILE A 51 5.11 -10.27 10.14
N CYS A 52 6.14 -9.43 10.25
CA CYS A 52 7.45 -9.79 10.74
C CYS A 52 7.68 -9.30 12.17
N ALA A 53 8.69 -9.87 12.84
CA ALA A 53 9.16 -9.36 14.12
C ALA A 53 9.60 -7.89 14.02
N PRO A 54 9.57 -7.12 15.13
CA PRO A 54 10.08 -5.76 15.15
C PRO A 54 11.55 -5.71 14.72
N GLU A 55 11.89 -4.83 13.77
CA GLU A 55 13.27 -4.64 13.29
C GLU A 55 13.99 -3.55 14.07
N THR A 56 13.25 -2.59 14.62
CA THR A 56 13.84 -1.44 15.32
C THR A 56 13.27 -1.29 16.73
N PRO A 57 14.05 -0.75 17.69
CA PRO A 57 13.59 -0.57 19.06
C PRO A 57 12.28 0.22 19.16
N GLY A 58 11.35 -0.29 19.95
CA GLY A 58 10.05 0.33 20.19
C GLY A 58 9.01 0.14 19.09
N ALA A 59 9.28 -0.67 18.06
CA ALA A 59 8.26 -1.18 17.15
C ALA A 59 7.53 -2.37 17.79
N ASP A 60 6.30 -2.59 17.37
CA ASP A 60 5.46 -3.74 17.75
C ASP A 60 5.49 -4.84 16.69
N GLY A 61 5.89 -4.49 15.47
CA GLY A 61 6.06 -5.41 14.36
C GLY A 61 6.60 -4.70 13.13
N THR A 62 6.87 -5.47 12.08
CA THR A 62 7.28 -4.97 10.77
C THR A 62 6.34 -5.52 9.70
N MET A 63 5.92 -4.68 8.78
CA MET A 63 5.09 -5.05 7.63
C MET A 63 5.90 -5.06 6.35
N ARG A 64 5.86 -6.17 5.61
CA ARG A 64 6.37 -6.26 4.24
C ARG A 64 5.25 -6.68 3.30
N ILE A 65 5.19 -6.08 2.11
CA ILE A 65 4.08 -6.23 1.17
C ILE A 65 4.61 -6.70 -0.16
N PHE A 66 4.00 -7.75 -0.70
CA PHE A 66 4.29 -8.28 -2.03
C PHE A 66 3.00 -8.29 -2.84
N ASN A 67 2.95 -7.48 -3.89
CA ASN A 67 1.79 -7.39 -4.78
C ASN A 67 1.55 -8.68 -5.55
N ALA A 68 0.38 -8.79 -6.20
CA ALA A 68 0.02 -9.95 -7.01
C ALA A 68 0.99 -10.22 -8.17
N ASP A 69 1.70 -9.21 -8.67
CA ASP A 69 2.76 -9.32 -9.68
C ASP A 69 4.12 -9.72 -9.11
N GLY A 70 4.24 -9.81 -7.78
CA GLY A 70 5.46 -10.15 -7.04
C GLY A 70 6.36 -8.95 -6.74
N SER A 71 6.01 -7.74 -7.14
CA SER A 71 6.73 -6.52 -6.74
C SER A 71 6.57 -6.26 -5.24
N GLU A 72 7.60 -5.71 -4.59
CA GLU A 72 7.52 -5.34 -3.18
C GLU A 72 7.14 -3.87 -3.04
N ALA A 73 5.99 -3.60 -2.40
CA ALA A 73 5.53 -2.25 -2.11
C ALA A 73 6.12 -1.70 -0.82
N GLN A 74 6.26 -0.37 -0.74
CA GLN A 74 6.83 0.29 0.42
C GLN A 74 5.84 0.39 1.59
N MET A 75 4.56 0.61 1.28
CA MET A 75 3.50 0.83 2.28
C MET A 75 2.11 0.65 1.65
N CYS A 76 1.14 0.20 2.45
CA CYS A 76 -0.27 0.17 2.11
C CYS A 76 -1.11 0.61 3.32
N GLY A 77 -1.77 1.77 3.22
CA GLY A 77 -2.59 2.35 4.28
C GLY A 77 -3.78 1.47 4.67
N ASN A 78 -4.33 0.71 3.71
CA ASN A 78 -5.40 -0.25 3.97
C ASN A 78 -4.85 -1.49 4.69
N GLY A 79 -3.80 -2.09 4.16
CA GLY A 79 -3.21 -3.31 4.68
C GLY A 79 -2.61 -3.18 6.07
N ILE A 80 -2.01 -2.01 6.41
CA ILE A 80 -1.39 -1.83 7.73
C ILE A 80 -2.42 -1.82 8.87
N ARG A 81 -3.66 -1.39 8.61
CA ARG A 81 -4.74 -1.48 9.62
C ARG A 81 -5.08 -2.93 9.95
N CYS A 82 -5.09 -3.79 8.95
CA CYS A 82 -5.26 -5.21 9.15
C CYS A 82 -4.07 -5.84 9.91
N VAL A 83 -2.83 -5.37 9.66
CA VAL A 83 -1.66 -5.80 10.45
C VAL A 83 -1.81 -5.42 11.91
N ALA A 84 -2.29 -4.20 12.20
CA ALA A 84 -2.53 -3.76 13.58
C ALA A 84 -3.61 -4.61 14.27
N GLU A 85 -4.73 -4.88 13.58
CA GLU A 85 -5.78 -5.75 14.12
C GLU A 85 -5.26 -7.18 14.33
N TRP A 86 -4.51 -7.72 13.36
CA TRP A 86 -3.93 -9.04 13.48
C TRP A 86 -2.99 -9.14 14.70
N LEU A 87 -2.09 -8.15 14.89
CA LEU A 87 -1.21 -8.09 16.06
C LEU A 87 -2.01 -7.94 17.37
N HIS A 88 -3.05 -7.12 17.38
CA HIS A 88 -3.93 -6.95 18.54
C HIS A 88 -4.58 -8.27 18.98
N VAL A 89 -4.99 -9.09 18.02
CA VAL A 89 -5.67 -10.37 18.29
C VAL A 89 -4.68 -11.49 18.62
N HIS A 90 -3.54 -11.55 17.93
CA HIS A 90 -2.63 -12.72 17.97
C HIS A 90 -1.33 -12.49 18.74
N GLU A 91 -1.01 -11.25 19.15
CA GLU A 91 0.19 -10.95 19.92
C GLU A 91 -0.18 -10.42 21.31
N PRO A 92 0.00 -11.24 22.37
CA PRO A 92 -0.38 -10.82 23.73
C PRO A 92 0.21 -9.48 24.19
N ALA A 93 1.43 -9.17 23.76
CA ALA A 93 2.08 -7.89 24.05
C ALA A 93 1.42 -6.68 23.39
N CYS A 94 0.61 -6.91 22.34
CA CYS A 94 -0.13 -5.88 21.60
C CYS A 94 -1.60 -5.76 22.02
N ALA A 95 -2.18 -6.83 22.57
CA ALA A 95 -3.61 -6.91 22.89
C ALA A 95 -4.14 -5.79 23.82
N ALA A 96 -3.33 -5.32 24.75
CA ALA A 96 -3.70 -4.24 25.68
C ALA A 96 -3.28 -2.84 25.21
N LYS A 97 -2.56 -2.73 24.09
CA LYS A 97 -2.02 -1.43 23.62
C LYS A 97 -3.08 -0.67 22.81
N PRO A 98 -3.42 0.57 23.20
CA PRO A 98 -4.27 1.43 22.37
C PRO A 98 -3.54 1.98 21.14
N VAL A 99 -2.21 1.94 21.14
CA VAL A 99 -1.36 2.45 20.08
C VAL A 99 -0.30 1.41 19.72
N LEU A 100 -0.19 1.10 18.43
CA LEU A 100 0.84 0.23 17.87
C LEU A 100 1.77 1.01 16.96
N LYS A 101 3.04 0.62 16.93
CA LYS A 101 4.08 1.18 16.07
C LYS A 101 4.58 0.08 15.14
N ILE A 102 4.34 0.25 13.85
CA ILE A 102 4.68 -0.75 12.83
C ILE A 102 5.72 -0.17 11.89
N ASP A 103 6.85 -0.86 11.77
CA ASP A 103 7.88 -0.49 10.80
C ASP A 103 7.46 -0.92 9.39
N THR A 104 7.74 -0.09 8.40
CA THR A 104 7.49 -0.35 6.99
C THR A 104 8.69 0.14 6.17
N ARG A 105 8.76 -0.20 4.89
CA ARG A 105 9.80 0.33 3.99
C ARG A 105 9.69 1.85 3.77
N SER A 106 8.54 2.46 4.06
CA SER A 106 8.34 3.92 4.06
C SER A 106 8.47 4.55 5.46
N GLY A 107 9.16 3.86 6.38
CA GLY A 107 9.35 4.30 7.76
C GLY A 107 8.27 3.79 8.71
N ARG A 108 8.43 4.15 9.98
CA ARG A 108 7.51 3.75 11.06
C ARG A 108 6.18 4.47 10.94
N LYS A 109 5.10 3.73 11.14
CA LYS A 109 3.74 4.26 11.22
C LYS A 109 3.18 4.03 12.62
N THR A 110 2.46 5.03 13.14
CA THR A 110 1.72 4.94 14.40
C THR A 110 0.26 4.65 14.09
N LEU A 111 -0.29 3.63 14.75
CA LEU A 111 -1.70 3.25 14.60
C LEU A 111 -2.39 3.32 15.95
N THR A 112 -3.49 4.06 16.01
CA THR A 112 -4.31 4.21 17.21
C THR A 112 -5.61 3.43 17.03
N ARG A 113 -5.94 2.57 18.00
CA ARG A 113 -7.19 1.84 18.00
C ARG A 113 -8.33 2.77 18.37
N MET A 114 -9.30 2.93 17.46
CA MET A 114 -10.44 3.83 17.62
C MET A 114 -11.73 3.11 18.03
N GLY A 115 -11.75 1.79 17.90
CA GLY A 115 -12.91 0.95 18.18
C GLY A 115 -12.65 -0.50 17.79
N GLU A 116 -13.69 -1.31 17.76
CA GLU A 116 -13.62 -2.68 17.30
C GLU A 116 -13.29 -2.69 15.79
N GLU A 117 -12.20 -3.38 15.42
CA GLU A 117 -11.66 -3.45 14.05
C GLU A 117 -11.39 -2.10 13.37
N LEU A 118 -11.35 -1.00 14.16
CA LEU A 118 -11.16 0.35 13.64
C LEU A 118 -9.84 0.95 14.09
N TRP A 119 -8.96 1.24 13.13
CA TRP A 119 -7.63 1.80 13.34
C TRP A 119 -7.41 3.09 12.56
N GLN A 120 -6.93 4.11 13.24
CA GLN A 120 -6.41 5.34 12.65
C GLN A 120 -4.92 5.19 12.40
N VAL A 121 -4.44 5.59 11.23
CA VAL A 121 -3.03 5.53 10.84
C VAL A 121 -2.48 6.94 10.69
N GLU A 122 -1.36 7.24 11.34
CA GLU A 122 -0.59 8.45 11.09
C GLU A 122 0.26 8.24 9.84
N MET A 123 -0.19 8.77 8.70
CA MET A 123 0.49 8.63 7.41
C MET A 123 1.72 9.54 7.29
N GLY A 124 1.83 10.56 8.14
CA GLY A 124 2.84 11.62 8.05
C GLY A 124 2.36 12.82 7.22
N ALA A 125 3.26 13.76 6.97
CA ALA A 125 2.97 14.92 6.14
C ALA A 125 2.88 14.51 4.65
N TYR A 126 1.91 15.07 3.95
CA TYR A 126 1.85 14.94 2.50
C TYR A 126 2.83 15.89 1.81
N SER A 127 3.23 15.57 0.60
CA SER A 127 3.98 16.49 -0.26
C SER A 127 3.41 16.52 -1.68
N THR A 128 3.36 17.71 -2.25
CA THR A 128 3.02 17.93 -3.66
C THR A 128 4.22 18.41 -4.47
N ARG A 129 5.41 18.51 -3.85
CA ARG A 129 6.62 18.99 -4.54
C ARG A 129 7.09 17.96 -5.57
N ALA A 130 7.43 18.41 -6.76
CA ALA A 130 7.94 17.56 -7.83
C ALA A 130 9.15 16.71 -7.39
N ALA A 131 10.03 17.27 -6.55
CA ALA A 131 11.22 16.56 -6.03
C ALA A 131 10.91 15.35 -5.16
N ASP A 132 9.73 15.30 -4.54
CA ASP A 132 9.29 14.22 -3.64
C ASP A 132 8.41 13.19 -4.37
N LEU A 133 8.22 13.35 -5.67
CA LEU A 133 7.31 12.57 -6.50
C LEU A 133 8.05 11.96 -7.69
N PRO A 134 7.60 10.80 -8.21
CA PRO A 134 8.14 10.24 -9.44
C PRO A 134 7.59 10.99 -10.67
N ALA A 135 7.67 12.32 -10.65
CA ALA A 135 7.23 13.20 -11.72
C ALA A 135 8.45 13.83 -12.41
N VAL A 136 8.47 13.80 -13.74
CA VAL A 136 9.49 14.44 -14.57
C VAL A 136 8.80 15.40 -15.52
N ASN A 137 9.51 16.43 -16.01
CA ASN A 137 9.00 17.40 -16.97
C ASN A 137 7.74 18.19 -16.54
N MET A 138 7.35 18.11 -15.28
CA MET A 138 6.16 18.80 -14.75
C MET A 138 6.49 20.11 -13.98
N GLY A 139 7.75 20.58 -14.06
CA GLY A 139 8.22 21.77 -13.34
C GLY A 139 8.83 21.46 -11.97
N GLU A 140 9.29 22.50 -11.26
CA GLU A 140 10.00 22.37 -9.96
C GLU A 140 9.13 22.69 -8.75
N GLY A 141 7.93 23.22 -8.96
CA GLY A 141 7.01 23.67 -7.90
C GLY A 141 6.11 22.59 -7.35
N PRO A 142 5.08 22.99 -6.56
CA PRO A 142 4.00 22.12 -6.19
C PRO A 142 3.21 21.67 -7.42
N LEU A 143 2.99 20.37 -7.55
CA LEU A 143 2.23 19.80 -8.66
C LEU A 143 0.74 19.75 -8.33
N VAL A 144 0.13 20.93 -8.23
CA VAL A 144 -1.30 21.11 -7.91
C VAL A 144 -2.01 21.70 -9.12
N ARG A 145 -3.03 21.01 -9.61
CA ARG A 145 -3.84 21.42 -10.78
C ARG A 145 -2.99 21.67 -12.03
N CYS A 146 -2.03 20.79 -12.25
CA CYS A 146 -1.14 20.88 -13.41
C CYS A 146 -1.80 20.29 -14.66
N PRO A 147 -1.56 20.86 -15.85
CA PRO A 147 -2.02 20.24 -17.10
C PRO A 147 -1.19 18.99 -17.39
N LEU A 148 -1.87 17.94 -17.82
CA LEU A 148 -1.26 16.68 -18.28
C LEU A 148 -2.03 16.19 -19.51
N THR A 149 -1.32 15.85 -20.59
CA THR A 149 -1.96 15.30 -21.79
C THR A 149 -1.77 13.79 -21.81
N VAL A 150 -2.86 13.04 -21.65
CA VAL A 150 -2.86 11.58 -21.69
C VAL A 150 -3.71 11.11 -22.86
N ASP A 151 -3.15 10.31 -23.75
CA ASP A 151 -3.80 9.82 -24.98
C ASP A 151 -4.48 10.93 -25.81
N GLY A 152 -3.79 12.07 -25.95
CA GLY A 152 -4.27 13.24 -26.70
C GLY A 152 -5.40 14.03 -26.02
N LYS A 153 -5.81 13.64 -24.80
CA LYS A 153 -6.80 14.38 -24.00
C LYS A 153 -6.10 15.15 -22.87
N ASN A 154 -6.48 16.40 -22.70
CA ASN A 154 -5.97 17.25 -21.62
C ASN A 154 -6.72 16.99 -20.32
N TRP A 155 -5.94 16.80 -19.25
CA TRP A 155 -6.39 16.59 -17.89
C TRP A 155 -5.77 17.63 -16.96
N GLU A 156 -6.48 17.98 -15.90
CA GLU A 156 -5.92 18.73 -14.79
C GLU A 156 -5.64 17.75 -13.65
N VAL A 157 -4.38 17.63 -13.24
CA VAL A 157 -3.95 16.65 -12.24
C VAL A 157 -3.28 17.30 -11.05
N THR A 158 -3.42 16.69 -9.89
CA THR A 158 -2.64 16.99 -8.68
C THR A 158 -1.84 15.75 -8.32
N CYS A 159 -0.52 15.88 -8.29
CA CYS A 159 0.35 14.81 -7.84
C CYS A 159 0.68 15.00 -6.36
N ILE A 160 0.51 13.96 -5.56
CA ILE A 160 0.66 13.99 -4.10
C ILE A 160 1.32 12.72 -3.61
N SER A 161 2.26 12.87 -2.67
CA SER A 161 2.82 11.77 -1.90
C SER A 161 2.25 11.80 -0.48
N VAL A 162 1.75 10.66 -0.02
CA VAL A 162 1.37 10.39 1.38
C VAL A 162 2.18 9.22 1.95
N GLY A 163 3.43 9.07 1.44
CA GLY A 163 4.30 7.93 1.67
C GLY A 163 4.36 6.97 0.46
N ASN A 164 3.39 7.06 -0.42
CA ASN A 164 3.36 6.54 -1.78
C ASN A 164 2.81 7.62 -2.72
N PRO A 165 3.22 7.65 -3.99
CA PRO A 165 2.81 8.68 -4.94
C PRO A 165 1.42 8.38 -5.53
N HIS A 166 0.64 9.44 -5.69
CA HIS A 166 -0.66 9.42 -6.34
C HIS A 166 -0.77 10.53 -7.37
N CYS A 167 -1.47 10.26 -8.48
CA CYS A 167 -1.91 11.25 -9.45
C CYS A 167 -3.43 11.34 -9.38
N VAL A 168 -3.94 12.48 -8.95
CA VAL A 168 -5.37 12.68 -8.71
C VAL A 168 -5.91 13.67 -9.73
N THR A 169 -7.03 13.33 -10.38
CA THR A 169 -7.78 14.24 -11.23
C THR A 169 -9.23 14.35 -10.73
N LEU A 170 -9.78 15.54 -10.76
CA LEU A 170 -11.16 15.78 -10.43
C LEU A 170 -11.99 15.79 -11.72
N VAL A 171 -13.05 15.03 -11.72
CA VAL A 171 -13.97 14.90 -12.86
C VAL A 171 -15.40 15.15 -12.40
N PRO A 172 -16.29 15.68 -13.28
CA PRO A 172 -17.69 15.93 -12.90
C PRO A 172 -18.44 14.66 -12.50
N GLU A 173 -18.11 13.52 -13.12
CA GLU A 173 -18.75 12.25 -12.89
C GLU A 173 -17.73 11.11 -13.10
N VAL A 174 -17.73 10.12 -12.20
CA VAL A 174 -16.82 8.99 -12.22
C VAL A 174 -17.43 7.77 -12.92
N ASP A 175 -18.74 7.55 -12.73
CA ASP A 175 -19.42 6.31 -13.15
C ASP A 175 -19.42 6.07 -14.67
N GLY A 176 -19.26 7.13 -15.46
CA GLY A 176 -19.15 7.04 -16.94
C GLY A 176 -17.73 6.80 -17.47
N LEU A 177 -16.71 6.79 -16.59
CA LEU A 177 -15.32 6.64 -17.02
C LEU A 177 -14.94 5.17 -17.18
N LYS A 178 -14.38 4.85 -18.36
CA LYS A 178 -13.78 3.53 -18.62
C LYS A 178 -12.37 3.48 -18.05
N LEU A 179 -12.26 3.30 -16.70
CA LEU A 179 -10.99 3.37 -15.98
C LEU A 179 -9.99 2.32 -16.46
N GLU A 180 -10.47 1.14 -16.86
CA GLU A 180 -9.66 0.06 -17.45
C GLU A 180 -8.97 0.44 -18.77
N ALA A 181 -9.55 1.41 -19.50
CA ALA A 181 -8.97 1.93 -20.73
C ALA A 181 -8.06 3.13 -20.49
N ILE A 182 -8.41 4.00 -19.54
CA ILE A 182 -7.71 5.26 -19.26
C ILE A 182 -6.53 5.06 -18.32
N GLY A 183 -6.70 4.23 -17.29
CA GLY A 183 -5.73 4.00 -16.22
C GLY A 183 -4.34 3.61 -16.69
N PRO A 184 -4.19 2.61 -17.57
CA PRO A 184 -2.87 2.20 -18.09
C PRO A 184 -2.08 3.32 -18.76
N ALA A 185 -2.77 4.26 -19.44
CA ALA A 185 -2.11 5.40 -20.09
C ALA A 185 -1.59 6.42 -19.05
N PHE A 186 -2.28 6.59 -17.92
CA PHE A 186 -1.75 7.38 -16.81
C PHE A 186 -0.57 6.70 -16.11
N GLU A 187 -0.65 5.37 -15.91
CA GLU A 187 0.43 4.62 -15.26
C GLU A 187 1.72 4.60 -16.07
N SER A 188 1.61 4.47 -17.38
CA SER A 188 2.76 4.41 -18.31
C SER A 188 3.17 5.77 -18.87
N HIS A 189 2.65 6.87 -18.36
CA HIS A 189 2.93 8.21 -18.90
C HIS A 189 4.41 8.55 -18.81
N PRO A 190 5.05 9.10 -19.87
CA PRO A 190 6.49 9.37 -19.91
C PRO A 190 6.95 10.41 -18.87
N ASP A 191 6.06 11.30 -18.41
CA ASP A 191 6.36 12.27 -17.35
C ASP A 191 6.28 11.66 -15.94
N ARG A 192 6.02 10.37 -15.83
CA ARG A 192 6.07 9.58 -14.61
C ARG A 192 7.34 8.72 -14.60
N LYS A 193 8.21 8.89 -13.61
CA LYS A 193 9.25 7.88 -13.36
C LYS A 193 8.56 6.58 -12.96
N SER A 194 8.91 5.48 -13.62
CA SER A 194 8.49 4.15 -13.19
C SER A 194 8.82 3.99 -11.71
N VAL A 195 7.80 3.91 -10.87
CA VAL A 195 7.97 3.47 -9.50
C VAL A 195 7.72 1.97 -9.55
N VAL A 196 8.82 1.23 -9.50
CA VAL A 196 8.78 -0.21 -9.28
C VAL A 196 8.43 -0.45 -7.82
#